data_89024952d2d3c45f1ec6bfbe45abcaaf
#
_entry.id   89024952d2d3c45f1ec6bfbe45abcaaf
#
_cell.length_a   1.000
_cell.length_b   1.000
_cell.length_c   1.000
_cell.angle_alpha   90.00
_cell.angle_beta   90.00
_cell.angle_gamma   90.00
#
_symmetry.space_group_name_H-M   'P 1'
#
loop_
_entity.id
_entity.type
_entity.pdbx_description
1 polymer ?
#
loop_
_entity_poly.entity_id
_entity_poly.type
_entity_poly.pdbx_seq_one_letter_code
_entity_poly.pdbx_strand_id
1 'polypeptide(L)'
;LVHDRADAPELVDVHRFVNEWEKTASLDLRHGRPEAIDTYAEHGRITGGDTEAMIDAAYIAWRNDTLNGASTVLIADSNDSVHALNQRARADLILDGTVDARREVALQGDARAGVGDTIITRKNDRRLRTPRGWVRNGDRWTIADIRDDGSLTARRADSRGTVILPADYVSDHVDLGYSVTAHRAQGITTDTSHVLVDPSTTRENLYVAMTRGRHTNLAYVATDFPDDNHTTPHPADDPDATARSVLYGVLQHVGAELSAHETIIAEQEAWGSVAQLAAEYETIAQAAQHD
;
A
#
# COMPACT_ATOMS: atom_id res chain seq x y z
N LEU A 1 16.33 6.91 9.06
CA LEU A 1 17.78 6.60 9.08
C LEU A 1 18.57 7.44 8.07
N VAL A 2 17.99 7.79 6.91
CA VAL A 2 18.64 8.67 5.91
C VAL A 2 18.69 10.11 6.39
N HIS A 3 17.65 10.58 7.09
CA HIS A 3 17.60 11.94 7.65
C HIS A 3 18.47 12.13 8.91
N ASP A 4 18.80 11.06 9.61
CA ASP A 4 19.63 11.12 10.83
C ASP A 4 21.14 11.22 10.57
N ARG A 5 21.56 11.03 9.28
CA ARG A 5 22.96 11.13 8.86
C ARG A 5 23.03 11.80 7.50
N ALA A 6 23.59 12.99 7.46
CA ALA A 6 23.81 13.76 6.23
C ALA A 6 24.70 13.04 5.18
N ASP A 7 25.40 11.97 5.59
CA ASP A 7 26.32 11.16 4.78
C ASP A 7 25.82 9.72 4.54
N ALA A 8 24.55 9.41 4.84
CA ALA A 8 24.01 8.09 4.58
C ALA A 8 23.96 7.84 3.06
N PRO A 9 24.56 6.73 2.56
CA PRO A 9 24.53 6.44 1.12
C PRO A 9 23.10 6.20 0.66
N GLU A 10 22.66 6.95 -0.32
CA GLU A 10 21.36 6.76 -0.94
C GLU A 10 21.46 5.69 -2.05
N LEU A 11 20.50 4.76 -2.05
CA LEU A 11 20.38 3.79 -3.13
C LEU A 11 19.78 4.49 -4.36
N VAL A 12 20.63 4.91 -5.27
CA VAL A 12 20.25 5.64 -6.50
C VAL A 12 19.86 4.67 -7.63
N ASP A 13 20.44 3.46 -7.63
CA ASP A 13 20.18 2.46 -8.66
C ASP A 13 18.88 1.67 -8.39
N VAL A 14 17.85 1.93 -9.19
CA VAL A 14 16.58 1.23 -9.14
C VAL A 14 16.54 0.16 -10.25
N HIS A 15 16.85 -1.08 -9.87
CA HIS A 15 16.96 -2.20 -10.84
C HIS A 15 15.63 -2.89 -11.17
N ARG A 16 14.50 -2.50 -10.56
CA ARG A 16 13.22 -3.21 -10.70
C ARG A 16 12.55 -2.95 -12.02
N PHE A 17 12.53 -1.72 -12.49
CA PHE A 17 11.77 -1.29 -13.66
C PHE A 17 12.41 -1.71 -14.96
N VAL A 18 11.58 -2.12 -15.90
CA VAL A 18 11.95 -2.34 -17.30
C VAL A 18 12.04 -1.01 -18.05
N ASN A 19 11.17 -0.05 -17.71
CA ASN A 19 11.12 1.26 -18.33
C ASN A 19 12.15 2.21 -17.70
N GLU A 20 13.06 2.75 -18.50
CA GLU A 20 14.12 3.67 -18.00
C GLU A 20 13.54 4.96 -17.42
N TRP A 21 12.47 5.53 -18.05
CA TRP A 21 11.84 6.73 -17.55
C TRP A 21 11.27 6.57 -16.14
N GLU A 22 10.76 5.38 -15.83
CA GLU A 22 10.13 5.07 -14.54
C GLU A 22 11.14 4.99 -13.40
N LYS A 23 12.40 4.67 -13.71
CA LYS A 23 13.50 4.74 -12.73
C LYS A 23 13.68 6.15 -12.20
N THR A 24 13.77 7.12 -13.11
CA THR A 24 13.94 8.54 -12.74
C THR A 24 12.67 9.07 -12.05
N ALA A 25 11.50 8.86 -12.65
CA ALA A 25 10.23 9.31 -12.09
C ALA A 25 9.96 8.74 -10.69
N SER A 26 10.37 7.50 -10.42
CA SER A 26 10.21 6.91 -9.08
C SER A 26 11.10 7.58 -8.03
N LEU A 27 12.30 8.04 -8.40
CA LEU A 27 13.15 8.82 -7.49
C LEU A 27 12.54 10.21 -7.23
N ASP A 28 12.00 10.85 -8.27
CA ASP A 28 11.30 12.13 -8.10
C ASP A 28 10.07 11.98 -7.22
N LEU A 29 9.31 10.88 -7.37
CA LEU A 29 8.18 10.53 -6.50
C LEU A 29 8.61 10.37 -5.04
N ARG A 30 9.73 9.66 -4.80
CA ARG A 30 10.32 9.48 -3.47
C ARG A 30 10.66 10.82 -2.79
N HIS A 31 11.19 11.76 -3.57
CA HIS A 31 11.58 13.08 -3.07
C HIS A 31 10.44 14.10 -3.04
N GLY A 32 9.22 13.71 -3.43
CA GLY A 32 8.06 14.60 -3.47
C GLY A 32 8.13 15.66 -4.56
N ARG A 33 8.86 15.38 -5.64
CA ARG A 33 9.00 16.30 -6.77
C ARG A 33 7.78 16.23 -7.69
N PRO A 34 7.10 17.34 -7.98
CA PRO A 34 5.88 17.36 -8.78
C PRO A 34 6.06 16.82 -10.21
N GLU A 35 7.26 16.92 -10.78
CA GLU A 35 7.61 16.41 -12.11
C GLU A 35 7.35 14.91 -12.27
N ALA A 36 7.38 14.16 -11.16
CA ALA A 36 7.01 12.75 -11.16
C ALA A 36 5.58 12.56 -11.66
N ILE A 37 4.63 13.35 -11.15
CA ILE A 37 3.21 13.24 -11.51
C ILE A 37 3.00 13.52 -12.99
N ASP A 38 3.66 14.54 -13.53
CA ASP A 38 3.59 14.87 -14.95
C ASP A 38 4.12 13.73 -15.80
N THR A 39 5.28 13.18 -15.44
CA THR A 39 5.89 12.05 -16.15
C THR A 39 5.00 10.83 -16.14
N TYR A 40 4.43 10.44 -15.00
CA TYR A 40 3.49 9.31 -14.92
C TYR A 40 2.21 9.57 -15.74
N ALA A 41 1.69 10.80 -15.73
CA ALA A 41 0.51 11.18 -16.51
C ALA A 41 0.77 11.14 -18.03
N GLU A 42 1.92 11.65 -18.51
CA GLU A 42 2.33 11.60 -19.92
C GLU A 42 2.45 10.16 -20.45
N HIS A 43 2.84 9.23 -19.57
CA HIS A 43 2.90 7.80 -19.90
C HIS A 43 1.58 7.05 -19.68
N GLY A 44 0.46 7.76 -19.40
CA GLY A 44 -0.86 7.16 -19.22
C GLY A 44 -0.95 6.25 -17.98
N ARG A 45 -0.21 6.58 -16.93
CA ARG A 45 -0.17 5.78 -15.69
C ARG A 45 -1.10 6.31 -14.60
N ILE A 46 -1.82 7.38 -14.83
CA ILE A 46 -2.74 8.03 -13.90
C ILE A 46 -4.13 8.09 -14.50
N THR A 47 -5.12 7.57 -13.78
CA THR A 47 -6.55 7.69 -14.10
C THR A 47 -7.25 8.33 -12.92
N GLY A 48 -8.16 9.26 -13.14
CA GLY A 48 -8.94 9.93 -12.10
C GLY A 48 -10.43 9.84 -12.35
N GLY A 49 -11.20 9.87 -11.29
CA GLY A 49 -12.64 9.80 -11.31
C GLY A 49 -13.22 9.68 -9.91
N ASP A 50 -14.55 9.45 -9.83
CA ASP A 50 -15.17 9.16 -8.55
C ASP A 50 -14.64 7.86 -7.92
N THR A 51 -14.76 7.77 -6.62
CA THR A 51 -14.19 6.67 -5.81
C THR A 51 -14.66 5.30 -6.31
N GLU A 52 -15.95 5.14 -6.60
CA GLU A 52 -16.51 3.86 -7.01
C GLU A 52 -15.98 3.45 -8.39
N ALA A 53 -15.96 4.40 -9.34
CA ALA A 53 -15.39 4.16 -10.67
C ALA A 53 -13.89 3.81 -10.62
N MET A 54 -13.12 4.42 -9.72
CA MET A 54 -11.70 4.13 -9.57
C MET A 54 -11.44 2.76 -8.94
N ILE A 55 -12.24 2.35 -7.96
CA ILE A 55 -12.20 1.00 -7.40
C ILE A 55 -12.51 -0.03 -8.50
N ASP A 56 -13.55 0.21 -9.29
CA ASP A 56 -13.94 -0.67 -10.39
C ASP A 56 -12.87 -0.74 -11.47
N ALA A 57 -12.32 0.39 -11.89
CA ALA A 57 -11.27 0.45 -12.90
C ALA A 57 -10.00 -0.30 -12.47
N ALA A 58 -9.55 -0.07 -11.23
CA ALA A 58 -8.39 -0.77 -10.67
C ALA A 58 -8.62 -2.28 -10.59
N TYR A 59 -9.80 -2.68 -10.13
CA TYR A 59 -10.18 -4.09 -10.02
C TYR A 59 -10.26 -4.78 -11.38
N ILE A 60 -10.93 -4.18 -12.37
CA ILE A 60 -11.05 -4.72 -13.73
C ILE A 60 -9.68 -4.87 -14.39
N ALA A 61 -8.80 -3.88 -14.25
CA ALA A 61 -7.46 -3.92 -14.81
C ALA A 61 -6.62 -5.02 -14.16
N TRP A 62 -6.64 -5.13 -12.83
CA TRP A 62 -6.00 -6.20 -12.09
C TRP A 62 -6.51 -7.59 -12.52
N ARG A 63 -7.84 -7.75 -12.68
CA ARG A 63 -8.45 -9.01 -13.11
C ARG A 63 -7.99 -9.39 -14.52
N ASN A 64 -7.98 -8.42 -15.44
CA ASN A 64 -7.52 -8.67 -16.81
C ASN A 64 -6.06 -9.12 -16.85
N ASP A 65 -5.19 -8.48 -16.08
CA ASP A 65 -3.79 -8.87 -15.97
C ASP A 65 -3.64 -10.28 -15.37
N THR A 66 -4.42 -10.60 -14.34
CA THR A 66 -4.46 -11.95 -13.74
C THR A 66 -4.89 -13.00 -14.75
N LEU A 67 -5.95 -12.75 -15.54
CA LEU A 67 -6.45 -13.66 -16.57
C LEU A 67 -5.42 -13.86 -17.69
N ASN A 68 -4.64 -12.85 -18.01
CA ASN A 68 -3.55 -12.92 -18.98
C ASN A 68 -2.28 -13.57 -18.41
N GLY A 69 -2.30 -14.03 -17.17
CA GLY A 69 -1.19 -14.75 -16.52
C GLY A 69 -0.08 -13.85 -15.97
N ALA A 70 -0.29 -12.54 -15.93
CA ALA A 70 0.66 -11.62 -15.30
C ALA A 70 0.67 -11.77 -13.78
N SER A 71 1.84 -11.66 -13.18
CA SER A 71 1.94 -11.44 -11.73
C SER A 71 1.49 -10.02 -11.41
N THR A 72 0.41 -9.86 -10.66
CA THR A 72 -0.18 -8.56 -10.41
C THR A 72 -0.58 -8.37 -8.93
N VAL A 73 -0.75 -7.14 -8.49
CA VAL A 73 -1.18 -6.80 -7.13
C VAL A 73 -2.09 -5.57 -7.14
N LEU A 74 -3.17 -5.64 -6.36
CA LEU A 74 -3.98 -4.48 -5.99
C LEU A 74 -3.40 -3.87 -4.70
N ILE A 75 -3.32 -2.55 -4.64
CA ILE A 75 -2.84 -1.84 -3.45
C ILE A 75 -3.85 -0.74 -3.10
N ALA A 76 -4.26 -0.70 -1.84
CA ALA A 76 -5.14 0.32 -1.28
C ALA A 76 -4.62 0.76 0.10
N ASP A 77 -4.99 1.95 0.57
CA ASP A 77 -4.44 2.47 1.82
C ASP A 77 -5.16 1.92 3.06
N SER A 78 -6.48 1.74 3.00
CA SER A 78 -7.24 1.26 4.16
C SER A 78 -7.35 -0.27 4.22
N ASN A 79 -7.39 -0.83 5.43
CA ASN A 79 -7.65 -2.25 5.62
C ASN A 79 -9.06 -2.65 5.14
N ASP A 80 -10.04 -1.75 5.25
CA ASP A 80 -11.43 -2.00 4.83
C ASP A 80 -11.52 -2.12 3.30
N SER A 81 -10.85 -1.21 2.56
CA SER A 81 -10.74 -1.29 1.10
C SER A 81 -10.01 -2.57 0.66
N VAL A 82 -8.92 -2.93 1.33
CA VAL A 82 -8.20 -4.18 1.08
C VAL A 82 -9.11 -5.39 1.31
N HIS A 83 -9.87 -5.41 2.41
CA HIS A 83 -10.79 -6.50 2.71
C HIS A 83 -11.89 -6.62 1.64
N ALA A 84 -12.56 -5.52 1.29
CA ALA A 84 -13.60 -5.49 0.27
C ALA A 84 -13.09 -5.98 -1.11
N LEU A 85 -11.93 -5.51 -1.53
CA LEU A 85 -11.28 -5.94 -2.78
C LEU A 85 -10.90 -7.42 -2.77
N ASN A 86 -10.39 -7.93 -1.66
CA ASN A 86 -10.06 -9.35 -1.51
C ASN A 86 -11.32 -10.23 -1.60
N GLN A 87 -12.43 -9.82 -0.95
CA GLN A 87 -13.70 -10.55 -1.00
C GLN A 87 -14.28 -10.54 -2.43
N ARG A 88 -14.25 -9.39 -3.10
CA ARG A 88 -14.71 -9.26 -4.49
C ARG A 88 -13.89 -10.14 -5.43
N ALA A 89 -12.55 -10.05 -5.33
CA ALA A 89 -11.64 -10.86 -6.15
C ALA A 89 -11.91 -12.35 -5.99
N ARG A 90 -12.05 -12.80 -4.74
CA ARG A 90 -12.32 -14.19 -4.43
C ARG A 90 -13.68 -14.66 -4.97
N ALA A 91 -14.73 -13.85 -4.78
CA ALA A 91 -16.06 -14.19 -5.28
C ALA A 91 -16.07 -14.43 -6.79
N ASP A 92 -15.43 -13.55 -7.55
CA ASP A 92 -15.33 -13.68 -9.00
C ASP A 92 -14.49 -14.89 -9.42
N LEU A 93 -13.39 -15.18 -8.72
CA LEU A 93 -12.54 -16.34 -9.01
C LEU A 93 -13.20 -17.68 -8.65
N ILE A 94 -14.14 -17.67 -7.69
CA ILE A 94 -15.00 -18.83 -7.44
C ILE A 94 -16.01 -19.01 -8.59
N LEU A 95 -16.63 -17.92 -9.05
CA LEU A 95 -17.61 -17.96 -10.13
C LEU A 95 -17.01 -18.42 -11.46
N ASP A 96 -15.77 -18.08 -11.76
CA ASP A 96 -15.08 -18.53 -12.97
C ASP A 96 -14.39 -19.90 -12.83
N GLY A 97 -14.45 -20.50 -11.63
CA GLY A 97 -13.91 -21.84 -11.37
C GLY A 97 -12.40 -21.87 -11.12
N THR A 98 -11.74 -20.73 -11.01
CA THR A 98 -10.30 -20.65 -10.68
C THR A 98 -10.05 -21.05 -9.22
N VAL A 99 -10.99 -20.71 -8.32
CA VAL A 99 -10.96 -21.04 -6.90
C VAL A 99 -12.02 -22.09 -6.60
N ASP A 100 -11.61 -23.17 -5.94
CA ASP A 100 -12.52 -24.23 -5.47
C ASP A 100 -12.97 -23.96 -4.02
N ALA A 101 -14.22 -23.51 -3.87
CA ALA A 101 -14.82 -23.22 -2.58
C ALA A 101 -15.50 -24.43 -1.91
N ARG A 102 -15.44 -25.66 -2.50
CA ARG A 102 -16.05 -26.87 -1.91
C ARG A 102 -15.39 -27.28 -0.60
N ARG A 103 -14.11 -26.95 -0.45
CA ARG A 103 -13.34 -27.17 0.76
C ARG A 103 -12.56 -25.92 1.11
N GLU A 104 -12.81 -25.38 2.29
CA GLU A 104 -12.25 -24.12 2.73
C GLU A 104 -11.63 -24.23 4.12
N VAL A 105 -10.63 -23.39 4.38
CA VAL A 105 -10.07 -23.16 5.71
C VAL A 105 -10.36 -21.73 6.18
N ALA A 106 -10.47 -21.55 7.48
CA ALA A 106 -10.52 -20.23 8.08
C ALA A 106 -9.12 -19.60 8.04
N LEU A 107 -9.06 -18.32 7.69
CA LEU A 107 -7.88 -17.47 7.75
C LEU A 107 -8.00 -16.53 8.96
N GLN A 108 -7.01 -15.65 9.13
CA GLN A 108 -7.06 -14.59 10.13
C GLN A 108 -8.29 -13.70 9.92
N GLY A 109 -9.01 -13.38 11.00
CA GLY A 109 -10.31 -12.70 10.94
C GLY A 109 -11.42 -13.62 10.44
N ASP A 110 -12.39 -13.07 9.71
CA ASP A 110 -13.55 -13.82 9.19
C ASP A 110 -13.35 -14.33 7.75
N ALA A 111 -12.15 -14.20 7.21
CA ALA A 111 -11.84 -14.61 5.84
C ALA A 111 -11.72 -16.14 5.73
N ARG A 112 -12.04 -16.66 4.53
CA ARG A 112 -11.86 -18.07 4.18
C ARG A 112 -11.05 -18.19 2.91
N ALA A 113 -10.39 -19.33 2.73
CA ALA A 113 -9.68 -19.64 1.49
C ALA A 113 -9.87 -21.10 1.08
N GLY A 114 -9.90 -21.32 -0.24
CA GLY A 114 -10.00 -22.60 -0.91
C GLY A 114 -8.80 -22.89 -1.79
N VAL A 115 -8.78 -24.03 -2.46
CA VAL A 115 -7.75 -24.36 -3.46
C VAL A 115 -7.83 -23.39 -4.63
N GLY A 116 -6.70 -22.84 -5.04
CA GLY A 116 -6.59 -21.80 -6.08
C GLY A 116 -6.49 -20.38 -5.52
N ASP A 117 -6.93 -20.14 -4.26
CA ASP A 117 -6.83 -18.81 -3.66
C ASP A 117 -5.38 -18.35 -3.55
N THR A 118 -5.18 -17.06 -3.76
CA THR A 118 -3.92 -16.36 -3.44
C THR A 118 -3.97 -15.86 -2.00
N ILE A 119 -2.99 -16.25 -1.22
CA ILE A 119 -2.83 -15.89 0.18
C ILE A 119 -1.50 -15.19 0.44
N ILE A 120 -1.44 -14.44 1.55
CA ILE A 120 -0.23 -13.76 2.04
C ILE A 120 0.04 -14.17 3.48
N THR A 121 1.30 -14.49 3.79
CA THR A 121 1.73 -14.82 5.15
C THR A 121 2.09 -13.55 5.93
N ARG A 122 1.70 -13.49 7.22
CA ARG A 122 1.80 -12.31 8.08
C ARG A 122 2.86 -12.42 9.17
N LYS A 123 3.57 -13.54 9.24
CA LYS A 123 4.57 -13.80 10.26
C LYS A 123 5.78 -14.53 9.68
N ASN A 124 6.97 -14.11 10.12
CA ASN A 124 8.19 -14.83 9.84
C ASN A 124 8.23 -16.15 10.62
N ASP A 125 8.39 -17.30 9.95
CA ASP A 125 8.65 -18.56 10.62
C ASP A 125 9.79 -19.34 9.98
N ARG A 126 10.93 -19.37 10.66
CA ARG A 126 12.14 -20.07 10.20
C ARG A 126 12.01 -21.58 10.20
N ARG A 127 11.01 -22.15 10.89
CA ARG A 127 10.74 -23.59 10.91
C ARG A 127 10.04 -24.05 9.63
N LEU A 128 9.27 -23.16 9.00
CA LEU A 128 8.57 -23.43 7.74
C LEU A 128 9.55 -23.23 6.57
N ARG A 129 10.27 -24.32 6.25
CA ARG A 129 11.31 -24.31 5.22
C ARG A 129 10.74 -24.31 3.82
N THR A 130 11.38 -23.53 2.95
CA THR A 130 11.14 -23.47 1.51
C THR A 130 12.44 -23.76 0.76
N PRO A 131 12.42 -24.09 -0.53
CA PRO A 131 13.65 -24.31 -1.32
C PRO A 131 14.62 -23.12 -1.32
N ARG A 132 14.11 -21.89 -1.04
CA ARG A 132 14.91 -20.66 -1.05
C ARG A 132 15.00 -19.98 0.32
N GLY A 133 14.78 -20.73 1.42
CA GLY A 133 14.89 -20.20 2.78
C GLY A 133 13.74 -20.64 3.70
N TRP A 134 12.92 -19.73 4.15
CA TRP A 134 11.77 -19.97 5.06
C TRP A 134 10.64 -19.01 4.74
N VAL A 135 9.45 -19.25 5.34
CA VAL A 135 8.26 -18.39 5.20
C VAL A 135 8.50 -17.04 5.88
N ARG A 136 8.27 -15.96 5.13
CA ARG A 136 8.43 -14.58 5.58
C ARG A 136 7.09 -13.86 5.61
N ASN A 137 7.01 -12.83 6.43
CA ASN A 137 5.93 -11.85 6.34
C ASN A 137 5.94 -11.20 4.94
N GLY A 138 4.77 -11.15 4.29
CA GLY A 138 4.62 -10.61 2.95
C GLY A 138 4.87 -11.61 1.81
N ASP A 139 5.23 -12.87 2.10
CA ASP A 139 5.32 -13.89 1.05
C ASP A 139 3.92 -14.23 0.51
N ARG A 140 3.76 -14.23 -0.83
CA ARG A 140 2.53 -14.60 -1.53
C ARG A 140 2.57 -16.03 -2.04
N TRP A 141 1.44 -16.72 -1.86
CA TRP A 141 1.30 -18.14 -2.20
C TRP A 141 -0.05 -18.39 -2.87
N THR A 142 -0.10 -19.42 -3.71
CA THR A 142 -1.36 -20.00 -4.20
C THR A 142 -1.61 -21.31 -3.46
N ILE A 143 -2.81 -21.51 -2.94
CA ILE A 143 -3.19 -22.77 -2.30
C ILE A 143 -3.29 -23.87 -3.35
N ALA A 144 -2.43 -24.85 -3.24
CA ALA A 144 -2.42 -26.02 -4.14
C ALA A 144 -3.28 -27.17 -3.59
N ASP A 145 -3.39 -27.30 -2.28
CA ASP A 145 -4.18 -28.33 -1.63
C ASP A 145 -4.50 -27.98 -0.17
N ILE A 146 -5.63 -28.47 0.33
CA ILE A 146 -6.07 -28.37 1.73
C ILE A 146 -6.09 -29.77 2.31
N ARG A 147 -5.33 -30.01 3.36
CA ARG A 147 -5.23 -31.30 4.05
C ARG A 147 -6.36 -31.48 5.06
N ASP A 148 -6.56 -32.75 5.49
CA ASP A 148 -7.63 -33.09 6.46
C ASP A 148 -7.45 -32.47 7.84
N ASP A 149 -6.22 -32.18 8.23
CA ASP A 149 -5.87 -31.48 9.47
C ASP A 149 -5.98 -29.93 9.38
N GLY A 150 -6.45 -29.41 8.24
CA GLY A 150 -6.57 -27.96 8.00
C GLY A 150 -5.26 -27.30 7.58
N SER A 151 -4.16 -28.03 7.47
CA SER A 151 -2.92 -27.47 6.93
C SER A 151 -3.01 -27.28 5.42
N LEU A 152 -2.25 -26.28 4.89
CA LEU A 152 -2.25 -25.95 3.48
C LEU A 152 -0.95 -26.40 2.81
N THR A 153 -1.06 -27.01 1.64
CA THR A 153 0.04 -27.06 0.69
C THR A 153 -0.02 -25.81 -0.18
N ALA A 154 0.93 -24.90 0.02
CA ALA A 154 0.98 -23.62 -0.67
C ALA A 154 2.15 -23.57 -1.66
N ARG A 155 1.91 -23.07 -2.86
CA ARG A 155 2.92 -22.88 -3.92
C ARG A 155 3.24 -21.40 -4.03
N ARG A 156 4.53 -21.08 -4.07
CA ARG A 156 4.98 -19.70 -4.22
C ARG A 156 4.64 -19.14 -5.60
N ALA A 157 4.12 -17.92 -5.65
CA ALA A 157 3.72 -17.29 -6.91
C ALA A 157 4.90 -17.06 -7.89
N ASP A 158 6.10 -16.83 -7.37
CA ASP A 158 7.31 -16.48 -8.11
C ASP A 158 8.26 -17.66 -8.39
N SER A 159 7.93 -18.88 -7.94
CA SER A 159 8.84 -20.02 -8.03
C SER A 159 8.11 -21.38 -8.00
N ARG A 160 8.85 -22.45 -8.32
CA ARG A 160 8.34 -23.84 -8.23
C ARG A 160 8.35 -24.41 -6.79
N GLY A 161 8.65 -23.57 -5.78
CA GLY A 161 8.73 -24.03 -4.39
C GLY A 161 7.34 -24.20 -3.77
N THR A 162 7.16 -25.28 -3.01
CA THR A 162 5.99 -25.51 -2.16
C THR A 162 6.38 -25.50 -0.68
N VAL A 163 5.41 -25.17 0.17
CA VAL A 163 5.53 -25.24 1.62
C VAL A 163 4.23 -25.81 2.20
N ILE A 164 4.34 -26.45 3.35
CA ILE A 164 3.18 -26.84 4.15
C ILE A 164 3.04 -25.82 5.27
N LEU A 165 1.91 -25.11 5.26
CA LEU A 165 1.54 -24.18 6.33
C LEU A 165 0.63 -24.91 7.32
N PRO A 166 1.04 -25.07 8.60
CA PRO A 166 0.22 -25.73 9.63
C PRO A 166 -1.09 -25.00 9.88
N ALA A 167 -2.13 -25.70 10.34
CA ALA A 167 -3.47 -25.14 10.51
C ALA A 167 -3.50 -23.96 11.51
N ASP A 168 -2.76 -24.03 12.60
CA ASP A 168 -2.61 -22.94 13.57
C ASP A 168 -1.93 -21.71 12.96
N TYR A 169 -0.89 -21.92 12.14
CA TYR A 169 -0.26 -20.83 11.40
C TYR A 169 -1.23 -20.20 10.39
N VAL A 170 -2.07 -21.00 9.71
CA VAL A 170 -3.03 -20.54 8.72
C VAL A 170 -4.10 -19.66 9.37
N SER A 171 -4.70 -20.10 10.47
CA SER A 171 -5.76 -19.34 11.16
C SER A 171 -5.26 -18.02 11.76
N ASP A 172 -4.00 -17.98 12.22
CA ASP A 172 -3.50 -16.85 13.00
C ASP A 172 -2.69 -15.86 12.16
N HIS A 173 -2.10 -16.31 11.04
CA HIS A 173 -1.06 -15.56 10.34
C HIS A 173 -1.17 -15.58 8.82
N VAL A 174 -2.32 -15.91 8.27
CA VAL A 174 -2.55 -15.91 6.82
C VAL A 174 -3.79 -15.09 6.48
N ASP A 175 -3.67 -14.23 5.48
CA ASP A 175 -4.76 -13.44 4.88
C ASP A 175 -4.91 -13.76 3.39
N LEU A 176 -6.02 -13.33 2.77
CA LEU A 176 -6.12 -13.25 1.31
C LEU A 176 -5.08 -12.26 0.77
N GLY A 177 -4.52 -12.56 -0.39
CA GLY A 177 -3.37 -11.83 -0.95
C GLY A 177 -3.61 -11.23 -2.34
N TYR A 178 -4.86 -10.99 -2.75
CA TYR A 178 -5.19 -10.33 -4.01
C TYR A 178 -4.95 -8.82 -3.92
N SER A 179 -5.42 -8.21 -2.83
CA SER A 179 -5.18 -6.83 -2.46
C SER A 179 -4.42 -6.75 -1.13
N VAL A 180 -3.56 -5.74 -1.01
CA VAL A 180 -2.74 -5.47 0.19
C VAL A 180 -2.61 -3.97 0.44
N THR A 181 -2.25 -3.58 1.67
CA THR A 181 -1.86 -2.18 1.93
C THR A 181 -0.47 -1.87 1.37
N ALA A 182 -0.17 -0.59 1.13
CA ALA A 182 1.15 -0.14 0.69
C ALA A 182 2.26 -0.65 1.61
N HIS A 183 2.06 -0.57 2.93
CA HIS A 183 3.01 -1.10 3.91
C HIS A 183 3.28 -2.61 3.72
N ARG A 184 2.23 -3.40 3.46
CA ARG A 184 2.34 -4.85 3.22
C ARG A 184 2.92 -5.18 1.85
N ALA A 185 2.78 -4.28 0.87
CA ALA A 185 3.37 -4.42 -0.45
C ALA A 185 4.90 -4.25 -0.44
N GLN A 186 5.48 -3.72 0.63
CA GLN A 186 6.92 -3.57 0.74
C GLN A 186 7.63 -4.94 0.63
N GLY A 187 8.56 -5.06 -0.30
CA GLY A 187 9.23 -6.32 -0.61
C GLY A 187 8.56 -7.15 -1.71
N ILE A 188 7.28 -6.93 -2.03
CA ILE A 188 6.61 -7.56 -3.18
C ILE A 188 7.23 -7.03 -4.48
N THR A 189 7.37 -7.91 -5.47
CA THR A 189 7.69 -7.53 -6.86
C THR A 189 6.77 -8.32 -7.78
N THR A 190 6.06 -7.61 -8.65
CA THR A 190 5.08 -8.15 -9.61
C THR A 190 5.40 -7.63 -11.01
N ASP A 191 4.69 -8.11 -12.02
CA ASP A 191 4.78 -7.55 -13.37
C ASP A 191 4.03 -6.23 -13.45
N THR A 192 2.82 -6.16 -12.83
CA THR A 192 2.00 -4.96 -12.79
C THR A 192 1.50 -4.66 -11.38
N SER A 193 1.28 -3.38 -11.04
CA SER A 193 0.60 -2.97 -9.83
C SER A 193 -0.51 -1.98 -10.14
N HIS A 194 -1.65 -2.14 -9.45
CA HIS A 194 -2.83 -1.29 -9.53
C HIS A 194 -3.05 -0.64 -8.18
N VAL A 195 -2.91 0.67 -8.11
CA VAL A 195 -2.83 1.45 -6.86
C VAL A 195 -4.06 2.35 -6.76
N LEU A 196 -4.90 2.12 -5.77
CA LEU A 196 -5.95 3.05 -5.38
C LEU A 196 -5.34 4.17 -4.54
N VAL A 197 -5.60 5.39 -4.94
CA VAL A 197 -5.08 6.60 -4.28
C VAL A 197 -6.25 7.50 -3.93
N ASP A 198 -6.27 7.98 -2.72
CA ASP A 198 -7.17 8.99 -2.22
C ASP A 198 -6.40 10.16 -1.57
N PRO A 199 -7.04 11.28 -1.21
CA PRO A 199 -6.36 12.43 -0.61
C PRO A 199 -5.66 12.14 0.72
N SER A 200 -6.04 11.05 1.43
CA SER A 200 -5.39 10.65 2.69
C SER A 200 -4.11 9.85 2.48
N THR A 201 -3.86 9.39 1.26
CA THR A 201 -2.65 8.65 0.88
C THR A 201 -1.40 9.47 1.22
N THR A 202 -0.41 8.84 1.84
CA THR A 202 0.87 9.50 2.10
C THR A 202 1.85 9.32 0.94
N ARG A 203 2.80 10.25 0.82
CA ARG A 203 3.86 10.17 -0.19
C ARG A 203 4.63 8.85 -0.14
N GLU A 204 4.95 8.38 1.06
CA GLU A 204 5.67 7.13 1.28
C GLU A 204 4.87 5.93 0.80
N ASN A 205 3.56 5.89 1.08
CA ASN A 205 2.66 4.84 0.61
C ASN A 205 2.54 4.86 -0.91
N LEU A 206 2.35 6.04 -1.51
CA LEU A 206 2.31 6.21 -2.97
C LEU A 206 3.62 5.71 -3.61
N TYR A 207 4.78 6.11 -3.08
CA TYR A 207 6.08 5.66 -3.58
C TYR A 207 6.23 4.13 -3.47
N VAL A 208 5.91 3.55 -2.32
CA VAL A 208 5.96 2.09 -2.15
C VAL A 208 5.06 1.41 -3.15
N ALA A 209 3.80 1.84 -3.29
CA ALA A 209 2.81 1.22 -4.16
C ALA A 209 3.18 1.33 -5.65
N MET A 210 3.58 2.52 -6.12
CA MET A 210 3.97 2.81 -7.51
C MET A 210 5.35 2.24 -7.91
N THR A 211 5.99 1.50 -7.01
CA THR A 211 7.27 0.82 -7.29
C THR A 211 7.20 -0.69 -7.17
N ARG A 212 6.01 -1.31 -7.22
CA ARG A 212 5.86 -2.78 -7.10
C ARG A 212 5.95 -3.49 -8.43
N GLY A 213 5.40 -2.91 -9.48
CA GLY A 213 5.41 -3.46 -10.84
C GLY A 213 6.75 -3.26 -11.54
N ARG A 214 7.18 -4.28 -12.31
CA ARG A 214 8.36 -4.18 -13.18
C ARG A 214 8.04 -3.51 -14.50
N HIS A 215 6.87 -3.79 -15.06
CA HIS A 215 6.43 -3.34 -16.38
C HIS A 215 5.47 -2.17 -16.29
N THR A 216 4.56 -2.22 -15.31
CA THR A 216 3.48 -1.23 -15.22
C THR A 216 3.08 -0.97 -13.77
N ASN A 217 3.03 0.30 -13.40
CA ASN A 217 2.46 0.79 -12.16
C ASN A 217 1.39 1.82 -12.53
N LEU A 218 0.15 1.60 -12.08
CA LEU A 218 -1.02 2.41 -12.43
C LEU A 218 -1.66 2.97 -11.17
N ALA A 219 -1.88 4.28 -11.14
CA ALA A 219 -2.60 4.99 -10.09
C ALA A 219 -4.04 5.27 -10.53
N TYR A 220 -5.00 4.87 -9.70
CA TYR A 220 -6.42 5.14 -9.83
C TYR A 220 -6.79 6.10 -8.71
N VAL A 221 -7.04 7.35 -9.05
CA VAL A 221 -7.11 8.47 -8.10
C VAL A 221 -8.55 8.88 -7.89
N ALA A 222 -9.06 8.73 -6.67
CA ALA A 222 -10.36 9.24 -6.28
C ALA A 222 -10.33 10.77 -6.17
N THR A 223 -11.27 11.44 -6.85
CA THR A 223 -11.37 12.92 -6.89
C THR A 223 -12.56 13.47 -6.12
N ASP A 224 -13.46 12.61 -5.65
CA ASP A 224 -14.71 12.93 -4.96
C ASP A 224 -14.74 12.46 -3.50
N PHE A 225 -13.58 12.23 -2.89
CA PHE A 225 -13.50 11.65 -1.54
C PHE A 225 -14.11 12.63 -0.53
N PRO A 226 -15.30 12.35 0.05
CA PRO A 226 -15.89 13.22 1.04
C PRO A 226 -15.13 13.08 2.35
N ASP A 227 -14.64 14.18 2.89
CA ASP A 227 -14.11 14.22 4.25
C ASP A 227 -15.25 14.49 5.24
N ASP A 228 -15.86 13.43 5.75
CA ASP A 228 -16.97 13.51 6.72
C ASP A 228 -16.56 14.10 8.09
N ASN A 229 -15.27 14.36 8.33
CA ASN A 229 -14.76 14.73 9.67
C ASN A 229 -14.18 16.15 9.80
N HIS A 230 -14.08 16.93 8.73
CA HIS A 230 -13.48 18.27 8.80
C HIS A 230 -14.46 19.40 8.46
N THR A 231 -14.59 20.35 9.39
CA THR A 231 -15.35 21.60 9.21
C THR A 231 -14.59 22.68 8.41
N THR A 232 -13.38 22.38 7.94
CA THR A 232 -12.58 23.26 7.07
C THR A 232 -12.56 22.68 5.65
N PRO A 233 -12.75 23.52 4.59
CA PRO A 233 -12.66 23.07 3.21
C PRO A 233 -11.33 22.36 2.96
N HIS A 234 -11.40 21.09 2.58
CA HIS A 234 -10.25 20.30 2.19
C HIS A 234 -10.07 20.39 0.66
N PRO A 235 -8.86 20.23 0.12
CA PRO A 235 -8.66 20.13 -1.33
C PRO A 235 -9.53 19.06 -2.02
N ALA A 236 -10.03 18.06 -1.28
CA ALA A 236 -10.98 17.07 -1.75
C ALA A 236 -12.41 17.61 -1.95
N ASP A 237 -12.75 18.76 -1.35
CA ASP A 237 -14.05 19.42 -1.54
C ASP A 237 -14.07 20.33 -2.79
N ASP A 238 -12.96 20.37 -3.54
CA ASP A 238 -12.87 21.14 -4.77
C ASP A 238 -13.61 20.40 -5.89
N PRO A 239 -14.75 20.92 -6.39
CA PRO A 239 -15.48 20.31 -7.50
C PRO A 239 -14.68 20.24 -8.80
N ASP A 240 -13.57 21.01 -8.90
CA ASP A 240 -12.64 20.98 -10.01
C ASP A 240 -11.40 20.10 -9.73
N ALA A 241 -11.41 19.29 -8.65
CA ALA A 241 -10.31 18.41 -8.29
C ALA A 241 -10.00 17.44 -9.44
N THR A 242 -8.78 17.43 -9.87
CA THR A 242 -8.25 16.49 -10.87
C THR A 242 -7.36 15.46 -10.22
N ALA A 243 -7.18 14.31 -10.87
CA ALA A 243 -6.22 13.31 -10.38
C ALA A 243 -4.83 13.90 -10.13
N ARG A 244 -4.39 14.87 -10.94
CA ARG A 244 -3.12 15.56 -10.74
C ARG A 244 -3.11 16.42 -9.48
N SER A 245 -4.18 17.21 -9.24
CA SER A 245 -4.25 18.06 -8.04
C SER A 245 -4.25 17.23 -6.76
N VAL A 246 -5.00 16.12 -6.73
CA VAL A 246 -4.97 15.16 -5.61
C VAL A 246 -3.57 14.61 -5.39
N LEU A 247 -2.90 14.14 -6.44
CA LEU A 247 -1.55 13.60 -6.35
C LEU A 247 -0.50 14.64 -5.91
N TYR A 248 -0.64 15.90 -6.31
CA TYR A 248 0.21 16.97 -5.79
C TYR A 248 0.00 17.17 -4.28
N GLY A 249 -1.24 17.06 -3.79
CA GLY A 249 -1.55 17.06 -2.37
C GLY A 249 -0.88 15.88 -1.63
N VAL A 250 -1.00 14.68 -2.21
CA VAL A 250 -0.37 13.45 -1.69
C VAL A 250 1.15 13.60 -1.59
N LEU A 251 1.81 14.23 -2.55
CA LEU A 251 3.26 14.48 -2.48
C LEU A 251 3.67 15.37 -1.30
N GLN A 252 2.77 16.25 -0.85
CA GLN A 252 3.01 17.11 0.33
C GLN A 252 2.63 16.42 1.64
N HIS A 253 1.80 15.35 1.57
CA HIS A 253 1.37 14.60 2.72
C HIS A 253 2.45 13.59 3.15
N VAL A 254 3.31 14.00 4.08
CA VAL A 254 4.38 13.17 4.64
C VAL A 254 3.83 12.39 5.82
N GLY A 255 3.78 11.06 5.69
CA GLY A 255 3.29 10.15 6.74
C GLY A 255 4.39 9.51 7.57
N ALA A 256 5.65 9.88 7.37
CA ALA A 256 6.74 9.37 8.17
C ALA A 256 6.61 9.91 9.60
N GLU A 257 6.53 9.01 10.60
CA GLU A 257 6.75 9.42 11.99
C GLU A 257 8.12 10.09 12.07
N LEU A 258 8.14 11.30 12.64
CA LEU A 258 9.38 12.01 12.89
C LEU A 258 10.32 11.10 13.70
N SER A 259 11.55 10.98 13.29
CA SER A 259 12.57 10.33 14.12
C SER A 259 12.67 11.08 15.47
N ALA A 260 13.17 10.43 16.49
CA ALA A 260 13.37 11.09 17.78
C ALA A 260 14.18 12.40 17.67
N HIS A 261 15.10 12.46 16.70
CA HIS A 261 15.89 13.65 16.43
C HIS A 261 15.07 14.74 15.72
N GLU A 262 14.27 14.38 14.72
CA GLU A 262 13.36 15.31 14.03
C GLU A 262 12.26 15.81 14.96
N THR A 263 11.75 14.96 15.86
CA THR A 263 10.80 15.38 16.91
C THR A 263 11.43 16.42 17.81
N ILE A 264 12.68 16.22 18.25
CA ILE A 264 13.40 17.20 19.08
C ILE A 264 13.60 18.52 18.33
N ILE A 265 13.97 18.47 17.04
CA ILE A 265 14.14 19.68 16.21
C ILE A 265 12.80 20.40 16.05
N ALA A 266 11.74 19.67 15.68
CA ALA A 266 10.40 20.24 15.51
C ALA A 266 9.85 20.85 16.82
N GLU A 267 10.08 20.20 17.97
CA GLU A 267 9.76 20.75 19.27
C GLU A 267 10.60 22.01 19.57
N GLN A 268 11.91 22.01 19.30
CA GLN A 268 12.76 23.19 19.48
C GLN A 268 12.33 24.36 18.58
N GLU A 269 11.96 24.10 17.33
CA GLU A 269 11.42 25.11 16.42
C GLU A 269 10.05 25.62 16.88
N ALA A 270 9.17 24.75 17.38
CA ALA A 270 7.89 25.13 17.96
C ALA A 270 8.07 26.02 19.20
N TRP A 271 9.00 25.66 20.08
CA TRP A 271 9.32 26.45 21.28
C TRP A 271 9.89 27.83 20.92
N GLY A 272 10.60 27.95 19.82
CA GLY A 272 11.12 29.22 19.31
C GLY A 272 10.10 30.01 18.46
N SER A 273 8.90 29.49 18.24
CA SER A 273 7.93 30.17 17.40
C SER A 273 7.37 31.41 18.03
N VAL A 274 7.19 32.50 17.25
CA VAL A 274 6.61 33.75 17.72
C VAL A 274 5.21 33.57 18.34
N ALA A 275 4.43 32.61 17.84
CA ALA A 275 3.10 32.31 18.36
C ALA A 275 3.14 31.75 19.79
N GLN A 276 4.12 30.89 20.10
CA GLN A 276 4.28 30.33 21.43
C GLN A 276 4.81 31.38 22.44
N LEU A 277 5.79 32.16 22.01
CA LEU A 277 6.31 33.28 22.82
C LEU A 277 5.21 34.32 23.12
N ALA A 278 4.31 34.59 22.16
CA ALA A 278 3.17 35.46 22.36
C ALA A 278 2.17 34.88 23.39
N ALA A 279 1.86 33.58 23.30
CA ALA A 279 0.96 32.91 24.24
C ALA A 279 1.52 32.86 25.68
N GLU A 280 2.82 32.60 25.80
CA GLU A 280 3.52 32.64 27.10
C GLU A 280 3.52 34.06 27.69
N TYR A 281 3.78 35.08 26.85
CA TYR A 281 3.72 36.48 27.30
C TYR A 281 2.32 36.90 27.77
N GLU A 282 1.26 36.49 27.03
CA GLU A 282 -0.13 36.74 27.48
C GLU A 282 -0.45 36.04 28.77
N THR A 283 0.01 34.82 28.99
CA THR A 283 -0.22 34.08 30.24
C THR A 283 0.47 34.72 31.42
N ILE A 284 1.72 35.18 31.26
CA ILE A 284 2.48 35.90 32.27
C ILE A 284 1.85 37.26 32.57
N ALA A 285 1.41 38.00 31.53
CA ALA A 285 0.77 39.30 31.69
C ALA A 285 -0.59 39.19 32.41
N GLN A 286 -1.37 38.14 32.18
CA GLN A 286 -2.61 37.86 32.89
C GLN A 286 -2.37 37.49 34.37
N ALA A 287 -1.34 36.69 34.64
CA ALA A 287 -0.96 36.35 36.03
C ALA A 287 -0.53 37.60 36.84
N ALA A 288 0.25 38.48 36.21
CA ALA A 288 0.71 39.73 36.84
C ALA A 288 -0.40 40.79 37.08
N GLN A 289 -1.58 40.62 36.47
CA GLN A 289 -2.75 41.51 36.73
C GLN A 289 -3.63 41.02 37.88
N HIS A 290 -3.38 39.84 38.43
CA HIS A 290 -4.17 39.24 39.51
C HIS A 290 -3.46 39.26 40.87
N ASP A 291 -2.24 39.81 40.95
CA ASP A 291 -1.53 40.19 42.19
C ASP A 291 -1.65 41.71 42.45
#